data_f4957d7697647a9bf0d3954df3047f6a
#
_entry.id   f4957d7697647a9bf0d3954df3047f6a
#
_cell.length_a   1.000
_cell.length_b   1.000
_cell.length_c   1.000
_cell.angle_alpha   90.00
_cell.angle_beta   90.00
_cell.angle_gamma   90.00
#
_symmetry.space_group_name_H-M   'P 1'
#
loop_
_entity.id
_entity.type
_entity.pdbx_description
1 polymer ?
#
loop_
_entity_poly.entity_id
_entity_poly.type
_entity_poly.pdbx_seq_one_letter_code
_entity_poly.pdbx_strand_id
1 'polypeptide(L)'
;MKALVYTDIETVVYKDYEDPIIKPGESLIKVNASGICGSDMHAYHGKDERRVPPLILGHEISGIVEVGKNIGQKVIINPLISCGDCQFCNSNNEHLCEQRALIGMNKPFVKEGGLAEFVAVPDSNINNLPDKLDIKKAAISEPTAVSLHAVELGEKNLRVSIKDANILIIGGGAIGILSALILENIKQNNNVTLIEINEKRLKVCENNLKSKVISPNFKDLKINSFDLIIDAVGNEKTRQIATQFAKPGSVIIHAGLTNSDGTFDSRKITLQEISFIGTYCYTTRDFQNTINFLSDGLIGDLNWIEYRELKNGSEAFKQIHNGTCAAPKIILIP
;
A
#
# COMPACT_ATOMS: atom_id res chain seq x y z
N MET A 1 2.42 22.62 15.38
CA MET A 1 1.49 22.09 14.37
C MET A 1 0.43 21.18 14.96
N LYS A 2 -0.68 20.92 14.26
CA LYS A 2 -1.62 19.84 14.62
C LYS A 2 -1.15 18.51 14.00
N ALA A 3 -1.27 17.43 14.78
CA ALA A 3 -0.89 16.09 14.35
C ALA A 3 -1.79 15.01 14.96
N LEU A 4 -1.89 13.89 14.27
CA LEU A 4 -2.50 12.67 14.75
C LEU A 4 -1.39 11.74 15.28
N VAL A 5 -1.23 11.72 16.59
CA VAL A 5 -0.10 11.05 17.26
C VAL A 5 -0.52 9.69 17.77
N TYR A 6 0.20 8.65 17.40
CA TYR A 6 0.14 7.32 18.00
C TYR A 6 0.81 7.40 19.38
N THR A 7 0.01 7.35 20.43
CA THR A 7 0.48 7.59 21.82
C THR A 7 0.59 6.33 22.64
N ASP A 8 -0.16 5.30 22.31
CA ASP A 8 -0.14 3.97 22.93
C ASP A 8 -0.84 2.96 22.04
N ILE A 9 -0.74 1.67 22.33
CA ILE A 9 -1.46 0.61 21.63
C ILE A 9 -2.95 0.95 21.59
N GLU A 10 -3.53 0.82 20.40
CA GLU A 10 -4.92 1.16 20.06
C GLU A 10 -5.32 2.61 20.37
N THR A 11 -4.32 3.50 20.48
CA THR A 11 -4.56 4.90 20.84
C THR A 11 -3.85 5.87 19.91
N VAL A 12 -4.62 6.58 19.09
CA VAL A 12 -4.15 7.68 18.23
C VAL A 12 -4.92 8.94 18.61
N VAL A 13 -4.22 10.04 18.87
CA VAL A 13 -4.80 11.29 19.41
C VAL A 13 -4.47 12.47 18.52
N TYR A 14 -5.49 13.22 18.10
CA TYR A 14 -5.32 14.52 17.43
C TYR A 14 -5.01 15.59 18.46
N LYS A 15 -3.83 16.21 18.37
CA LYS A 15 -3.35 17.21 19.36
C LYS A 15 -2.33 18.18 18.77
N ASP A 16 -1.98 19.20 19.56
CA ASP A 16 -0.79 20.01 19.29
C ASP A 16 0.46 19.18 19.46
N TYR A 17 1.40 19.33 18.54
CA TYR A 17 2.69 18.65 18.51
C TYR A 17 3.78 19.62 18.05
N GLU A 18 5.02 19.33 18.38
CA GLU A 18 6.15 20.16 17.97
C GLU A 18 6.28 20.19 16.45
N ASP A 19 6.70 21.33 15.89
CA ASP A 19 6.96 21.45 14.47
C ASP A 19 8.18 20.61 14.08
N PRO A 20 8.24 20.03 12.86
CA PRO A 20 9.36 19.21 12.43
C PRO A 20 10.66 20.01 12.37
N ILE A 21 11.74 19.44 12.89
CA ILE A 21 13.09 19.99 12.76
C ILE A 21 13.65 19.58 11.39
N ILE A 22 13.96 20.57 10.54
CA ILE A 22 14.53 20.36 9.21
C ILE A 22 16.04 20.18 9.35
N LYS A 23 16.58 19.07 8.85
CA LYS A 23 18.01 18.78 8.80
C LYS A 23 18.61 19.20 7.45
N PRO A 24 19.93 19.38 7.34
CA PRO A 24 20.58 19.61 6.03
C PRO A 24 20.20 18.51 5.03
N GLY A 25 19.79 18.91 3.82
CA GLY A 25 19.31 17.97 2.78
C GLY A 25 17.85 17.54 2.93
N GLU A 26 17.09 18.19 3.81
CA GLU A 26 15.64 17.97 3.97
C GLU A 26 14.85 19.22 3.60
N SER A 27 13.63 19.02 3.20
CA SER A 27 12.61 20.05 2.99
C SER A 27 11.42 19.83 3.91
N LEU A 28 10.76 20.93 4.32
CA LEU A 28 9.49 20.91 5.04
C LEU A 28 8.36 20.87 4.03
N ILE A 29 7.50 19.90 4.17
CA ILE A 29 6.32 19.75 3.33
C ILE A 29 5.08 20.11 4.15
N LYS A 30 4.30 21.08 3.66
CA LYS A 30 2.94 21.30 4.11
C LYS A 30 2.07 20.20 3.52
N VAL A 31 1.55 19.32 4.37
CA VAL A 31 0.78 18.14 3.94
C VAL A 31 -0.60 18.59 3.43
N ASN A 32 -0.96 18.17 2.23
CA ASN A 32 -2.30 18.36 1.68
C ASN A 32 -3.18 17.11 1.83
N ALA A 33 -2.56 15.95 1.84
CA ALA A 33 -3.25 14.67 2.03
C ALA A 33 -2.28 13.60 2.51
N SER A 34 -2.75 12.75 3.43
CA SER A 34 -2.00 11.58 3.91
C SER A 34 -2.92 10.39 4.11
N GLY A 35 -2.61 9.26 3.47
CA GLY A 35 -3.39 8.04 3.57
C GLY A 35 -3.11 7.25 4.85
N ILE A 36 -4.13 6.54 5.36
CA ILE A 36 -3.97 5.52 6.39
C ILE A 36 -3.68 4.18 5.70
N CYS A 37 -2.54 3.58 5.99
CA CYS A 37 -2.12 2.29 5.47
C CYS A 37 -2.50 1.14 6.42
N GLY A 38 -2.62 -0.08 5.88
CA GLY A 38 -2.73 -1.29 6.69
C GLY A 38 -1.54 -1.49 7.65
N SER A 39 -0.35 -1.02 7.27
CA SER A 39 0.83 -1.08 8.13
C SER A 39 0.77 -0.08 9.31
N ASP A 40 0.04 1.02 9.19
CA ASP A 40 -0.25 1.91 10.35
C ASP A 40 -1.18 1.20 11.35
N MET A 41 -2.07 0.33 10.86
CA MET A 41 -2.90 -0.51 11.73
C MET A 41 -2.09 -1.59 12.45
N HIS A 42 -0.98 -2.09 11.87
CA HIS A 42 -0.07 -2.98 12.59
C HIS A 42 0.60 -2.25 13.76
N ALA A 43 1.05 -1.00 13.55
CA ALA A 43 1.54 -0.16 14.62
C ALA A 43 0.46 0.09 15.69
N TYR A 44 -0.73 0.48 15.26
CA TYR A 44 -1.88 0.71 16.14
C TYR A 44 -2.17 -0.50 17.05
N HIS A 45 -2.05 -1.71 16.54
CA HIS A 45 -2.22 -2.95 17.32
C HIS A 45 -0.97 -3.38 18.12
N GLY A 46 0.11 -2.59 18.14
CA GLY A 46 1.37 -2.94 18.81
C GLY A 46 2.12 -4.11 18.17
N LYS A 47 1.90 -4.39 16.89
CA LYS A 47 2.50 -5.53 16.16
C LYS A 47 3.67 -5.12 15.24
N ASP A 48 4.06 -3.85 15.21
CA ASP A 48 5.22 -3.38 14.44
C ASP A 48 6.28 -2.79 15.36
N GLU A 49 7.35 -3.54 15.60
CA GLU A 49 8.47 -3.12 16.44
C GLU A 49 9.26 -1.92 15.90
N ARG A 50 9.05 -1.55 14.62
CA ARG A 50 9.67 -0.38 13.99
C ARG A 50 8.88 0.91 14.25
N ARG A 51 7.66 0.80 14.77
CA ARG A 51 6.74 1.91 15.08
C ARG A 51 6.32 1.84 16.53
N VAL A 52 7.13 2.46 17.40
CA VAL A 52 6.91 2.49 18.84
C VAL A 52 6.37 3.86 19.25
N PRO A 53 5.29 3.93 20.05
CA PRO A 53 4.76 5.22 20.50
C PRO A 53 5.73 5.95 21.47
N PRO A 54 5.74 7.30 21.52
CA PRO A 54 4.95 8.18 20.68
C PRO A 54 5.54 8.38 19.28
N LEU A 55 4.66 8.47 18.26
CA LEU A 55 5.08 8.64 16.85
C LEU A 55 3.93 9.23 16.03
N ILE A 56 4.22 10.13 15.09
CA ILE A 56 3.28 10.45 14.02
C ILE A 56 3.41 9.40 12.93
N LEU A 57 2.32 8.69 12.65
CA LEU A 57 2.22 7.69 11.58
C LEU A 57 1.96 8.34 10.21
N GLY A 58 1.82 7.52 9.16
CA GLY A 58 1.45 7.95 7.82
C GLY A 58 2.65 8.15 6.90
N HIS A 59 2.61 7.47 5.76
CA HIS A 59 3.69 7.46 4.76
C HIS A 59 3.17 7.58 3.32
N GLU A 60 1.88 7.77 3.12
CA GLU A 60 1.23 7.99 1.84
C GLU A 60 0.92 9.49 1.70
N ILE A 61 1.88 10.31 1.23
CA ILE A 61 1.87 11.76 1.44
C ILE A 61 1.92 12.51 0.10
N SER A 62 1.07 13.54 0.00
CA SER A 62 1.18 14.60 -1.00
C SER A 62 1.07 15.96 -0.33
N GLY A 63 1.73 16.96 -0.89
CA GLY A 63 1.77 18.28 -0.25
C GLY A 63 2.42 19.35 -1.10
N ILE A 64 2.81 20.44 -0.44
CA ILE A 64 3.48 21.58 -1.03
C ILE A 64 4.78 21.84 -0.26
N VAL A 65 5.86 22.10 -0.95
CA VAL A 65 7.13 22.49 -0.32
C VAL A 65 6.97 23.84 0.36
N GLU A 66 7.05 23.86 1.68
CA GLU A 66 6.95 25.08 2.51
C GLU A 66 8.32 25.72 2.75
N VAL A 67 9.34 24.88 3.06
CA VAL A 67 10.74 25.31 3.25
C VAL A 67 11.65 24.30 2.56
N GLY A 68 12.70 24.76 1.90
CA GLY A 68 13.69 23.93 1.23
C GLY A 68 13.84 24.24 -0.25
N LYS A 69 14.09 23.23 -1.09
CA LYS A 69 14.21 23.41 -2.55
C LYS A 69 12.82 23.53 -3.19
N ASN A 70 12.67 24.49 -4.13
CA ASN A 70 11.44 24.66 -4.92
C ASN A 70 10.20 24.98 -4.06
N ILE A 71 10.30 25.95 -3.17
CA ILE A 71 9.19 26.44 -2.33
C ILE A 71 7.94 26.71 -3.20
N GLY A 72 6.77 26.29 -2.73
CA GLY A 72 5.49 26.39 -3.42
C GLY A 72 5.20 25.28 -4.42
N GLN A 73 6.16 24.38 -4.70
CA GLN A 73 5.95 23.26 -5.59
C GLN A 73 5.04 22.20 -4.97
N LYS A 74 4.06 21.72 -5.75
CA LYS A 74 3.25 20.57 -5.39
C LYS A 74 4.03 19.28 -5.58
N VAL A 75 3.99 18.39 -4.59
CA VAL A 75 4.86 17.20 -4.53
C VAL A 75 4.14 15.96 -4.05
N ILE A 76 4.71 14.82 -4.41
CA ILE A 76 4.38 13.48 -3.91
C ILE A 76 5.63 12.96 -3.22
N ILE A 77 5.46 12.36 -2.04
CA ILE A 77 6.59 11.87 -1.26
C ILE A 77 6.73 10.36 -1.45
N ASN A 78 7.92 9.94 -1.90
CA ASN A 78 8.32 8.53 -1.79
C ASN A 78 8.81 8.32 -0.35
N PRO A 79 8.09 7.57 0.50
CA PRO A 79 8.47 7.46 1.90
C PRO A 79 9.68 6.57 2.17
N LEU A 80 10.12 5.78 1.18
CA LEU A 80 11.24 4.85 1.34
C LEU A 80 12.57 5.60 1.37
N ILE A 81 13.30 5.47 2.47
CA ILE A 81 14.63 6.04 2.65
C ILE A 81 15.65 4.90 2.54
N SER A 82 16.59 5.01 1.61
CA SER A 82 17.67 4.04 1.39
C SER A 82 19.04 4.68 1.58
N CYS A 83 20.09 3.88 1.77
CA CYS A 83 21.43 4.40 1.97
C CYS A 83 22.10 4.94 0.69
N GLY A 84 21.64 4.49 -0.48
CA GLY A 84 22.14 4.93 -1.79
C GLY A 84 23.43 4.26 -2.27
N ASP A 85 24.13 3.46 -1.46
CA ASP A 85 25.47 2.94 -1.75
C ASP A 85 25.64 1.42 -1.60
N CYS A 86 24.68 0.69 -1.01
CA CYS A 86 24.75 -0.76 -0.88
C CYS A 86 24.46 -1.48 -2.22
N GLN A 87 24.75 -2.79 -2.27
CA GLN A 87 24.50 -3.61 -3.47
C GLN A 87 23.07 -3.50 -4.02
N PHE A 88 22.09 -3.40 -3.13
CA PHE A 88 20.68 -3.30 -3.52
C PHE A 88 20.37 -1.92 -4.11
N CYS A 89 20.89 -0.84 -3.52
CA CYS A 89 20.73 0.50 -4.06
C CYS A 89 21.40 0.63 -5.44
N ASN A 90 22.62 0.09 -5.59
CA ASN A 90 23.37 0.11 -6.84
C ASN A 90 22.77 -0.77 -7.95
N SER A 91 21.84 -1.67 -7.60
CA SER A 91 21.12 -2.53 -8.55
C SER A 91 19.66 -2.14 -8.78
N ASN A 92 19.26 -0.92 -8.41
CA ASN A 92 17.89 -0.40 -8.49
C ASN A 92 16.86 -1.24 -7.71
N ASN A 93 17.27 -1.76 -6.56
CA ASN A 93 16.44 -2.51 -5.63
C ASN A 93 16.45 -1.83 -4.24
N GLU A 94 16.30 -0.52 -4.20
CA GLU A 94 16.41 0.31 -3.00
C GLU A 94 15.48 -0.14 -1.87
N HIS A 95 14.34 -0.72 -2.23
CA HIS A 95 13.38 -1.31 -1.28
C HIS A 95 13.94 -2.48 -0.48
N LEU A 96 15.01 -3.12 -0.95
CA LEU A 96 15.74 -4.19 -0.26
C LEU A 96 17.00 -3.69 0.48
N CYS A 97 17.25 -2.38 0.52
CA CYS A 97 18.38 -1.78 1.22
C CYS A 97 18.42 -2.26 2.68
N GLU A 98 19.57 -2.73 3.14
CA GLU A 98 19.75 -3.24 4.51
C GLU A 98 19.61 -2.16 5.58
N GLN A 99 19.88 -0.90 5.19
CA GLN A 99 19.76 0.28 6.06
C GLN A 99 18.49 1.10 5.78
N ARG A 100 17.50 0.47 5.13
CA ARG A 100 16.27 1.17 4.79
C ARG A 100 15.49 1.64 6.00
N ALA A 101 14.92 2.84 5.88
CA ALA A 101 13.91 3.36 6.79
C ALA A 101 12.66 3.78 6.00
N LEU A 102 11.61 4.13 6.69
CA LEU A 102 10.38 4.65 6.10
C LEU A 102 9.91 5.86 6.90
N ILE A 103 9.38 6.87 6.24
CA ILE A 103 8.67 7.97 6.87
C ILE A 103 7.51 7.38 7.69
N GLY A 104 7.25 7.87 8.92
CA GLY A 104 6.29 7.28 9.84
C GLY A 104 6.80 6.05 10.60
N MET A 105 8.13 5.91 10.74
CA MET A 105 8.79 4.90 11.59
C MET A 105 9.81 5.55 12.51
N ASN A 106 10.15 4.87 13.62
CA ASN A 106 11.20 5.32 14.54
C ASN A 106 12.38 4.34 14.68
N LYS A 107 12.40 3.27 13.92
CA LYS A 107 13.58 2.39 13.81
C LYS A 107 13.87 2.15 12.31
N PRO A 108 15.14 2.14 11.90
CA PRO A 108 16.37 2.27 12.69
C PRO A 108 16.64 3.68 13.25
N PHE A 109 15.95 4.70 12.77
CA PHE A 109 16.00 6.08 13.28
C PHE A 109 14.63 6.73 13.19
N VAL A 110 14.39 7.73 14.05
CA VAL A 110 13.10 8.42 14.10
C VAL A 110 12.88 9.25 12.83
N LYS A 111 11.76 9.02 12.17
CA LYS A 111 11.24 9.83 11.07
C LYS A 111 9.73 9.94 11.21
N GLU A 112 9.27 11.10 11.66
CA GLU A 112 7.84 11.37 11.83
C GLU A 112 7.11 11.27 10.50
N GLY A 113 5.84 10.85 10.55
CA GLY A 113 5.00 10.63 9.38
C GLY A 113 4.16 11.83 8.98
N GLY A 114 3.33 11.62 7.97
CA GLY A 114 2.51 12.65 7.32
C GLY A 114 1.08 12.76 7.87
N LEU A 115 0.71 12.08 8.95
CA LEU A 115 -0.58 12.32 9.60
C LEU A 115 -0.50 13.59 10.49
N ALA A 116 -0.08 14.71 9.88
CA ALA A 116 0.17 16.00 10.49
C ALA A 116 0.03 17.13 9.47
N GLU A 117 0.03 18.39 9.92
CA GLU A 117 0.04 19.55 9.03
C GLU A 117 1.36 19.69 8.25
N PHE A 118 2.48 19.27 8.85
CA PHE A 118 3.81 19.37 8.26
C PHE A 118 4.62 18.09 8.49
N VAL A 119 5.52 17.79 7.56
CA VAL A 119 6.51 16.71 7.68
C VAL A 119 7.83 17.13 7.05
N ALA A 120 8.95 16.85 7.72
CA ALA A 120 10.28 17.04 7.16
C ALA A 120 10.73 15.77 6.44
N VAL A 121 11.12 15.88 5.16
CA VAL A 121 11.50 14.75 4.32
C VAL A 121 12.83 15.00 3.62
N PRO A 122 13.65 13.97 3.35
CA PRO A 122 14.86 14.14 2.52
C PRO A 122 14.50 14.65 1.13
N ASP A 123 15.29 15.54 0.59
CA ASP A 123 15.09 16.12 -0.76
C ASP A 123 15.03 15.04 -1.84
N SER A 124 15.76 13.94 -1.68
CA SER A 124 15.75 12.77 -2.59
C SER A 124 14.43 12.04 -2.65
N ASN A 125 13.58 12.20 -1.64
CA ASN A 125 12.28 11.53 -1.52
C ASN A 125 11.14 12.34 -2.14
N ILE A 126 11.42 13.55 -2.63
CA ILE A 126 10.43 14.47 -3.18
C ILE A 126 10.30 14.25 -4.68
N ASN A 127 9.08 14.00 -5.13
CA ASN A 127 8.74 13.87 -6.54
C ASN A 127 7.74 14.97 -6.93
N ASN A 128 7.92 15.53 -8.12
CA ASN A 128 7.04 16.57 -8.63
C ASN A 128 5.63 15.99 -8.87
N LEU A 129 4.62 16.72 -8.44
CA LEU A 129 3.23 16.39 -8.79
C LEU A 129 2.95 16.88 -10.21
N PRO A 130 2.55 16.00 -11.16
CA PRO A 130 2.10 16.43 -12.48
C PRO A 130 0.84 17.32 -12.40
N ASP A 131 0.77 18.34 -13.25
CA ASP A 131 -0.33 19.33 -13.25
C ASP A 131 -1.73 18.71 -13.39
N LYS A 132 -1.82 17.58 -14.10
CA LYS A 132 -3.09 16.87 -14.35
C LYS A 132 -3.59 16.06 -13.14
N LEU A 133 -2.72 15.77 -12.16
CA LEU A 133 -3.06 14.95 -11.02
C LEU A 133 -3.52 15.82 -9.85
N ASP A 134 -4.71 15.55 -9.34
CA ASP A 134 -5.23 16.21 -8.14
C ASP A 134 -4.34 15.88 -6.92
N ILE A 135 -4.00 16.91 -6.14
CA ILE A 135 -3.04 16.78 -5.03
C ILE A 135 -3.56 15.83 -3.94
N LYS A 136 -4.89 15.76 -3.69
CA LYS A 136 -5.45 14.86 -2.69
C LYS A 136 -5.43 13.41 -3.19
N LYS A 137 -5.74 13.21 -4.48
CA LYS A 137 -5.63 11.89 -5.13
C LYS A 137 -4.18 11.39 -5.19
N ALA A 138 -3.21 12.30 -5.26
CA ALA A 138 -1.80 11.95 -5.35
C ALA A 138 -1.26 11.18 -4.14
N ALA A 139 -1.88 11.28 -2.96
CA ALA A 139 -1.51 10.47 -1.79
C ALA A 139 -1.67 8.95 -2.01
N ILE A 140 -2.45 8.52 -3.02
CA ILE A 140 -2.60 7.10 -3.37
C ILE A 140 -1.37 6.53 -4.12
N SER A 141 -0.41 7.35 -4.50
CA SER A 141 0.76 6.90 -5.30
C SER A 141 1.56 5.82 -4.59
N GLU A 142 1.72 5.93 -3.27
CA GLU A 142 2.46 4.94 -2.49
C GLU A 142 1.81 3.54 -2.56
N PRO A 143 0.56 3.33 -2.14
CA PRO A 143 -0.04 2.00 -2.22
C PRO A 143 -0.27 1.52 -3.65
N THR A 144 -0.38 2.43 -4.64
CA THR A 144 -0.43 2.04 -6.06
C THR A 144 0.91 1.47 -6.51
N ALA A 145 2.04 2.05 -6.07
CA ALA A 145 3.37 1.53 -6.37
C ALA A 145 3.62 0.15 -5.73
N VAL A 146 3.15 -0.08 -4.49
CA VAL A 146 3.16 -1.41 -3.85
C VAL A 146 2.37 -2.42 -4.69
N SER A 147 1.19 -2.04 -5.15
CA SER A 147 0.34 -2.90 -5.97
C SER A 147 0.95 -3.16 -7.35
N LEU A 148 1.56 -2.15 -7.97
CA LEU A 148 2.26 -2.31 -9.25
C LEU A 148 3.44 -3.27 -9.11
N HIS A 149 4.26 -3.11 -8.09
CA HIS A 149 5.39 -4.00 -7.82
C HIS A 149 4.94 -5.45 -7.61
N ALA A 150 3.87 -5.67 -6.86
CA ALA A 150 3.29 -6.99 -6.65
C ALA A 150 2.83 -7.64 -7.97
N VAL A 151 2.15 -6.88 -8.84
CA VAL A 151 1.72 -7.34 -10.18
C VAL A 151 2.91 -7.62 -11.09
N GLU A 152 3.92 -6.74 -11.13
CA GLU A 152 5.14 -6.91 -11.94
C GLU A 152 5.96 -8.15 -11.50
N LEU A 153 6.08 -8.39 -10.18
CA LEU A 153 6.70 -9.62 -9.67
C LEU A 153 5.91 -10.85 -10.09
N GLY A 154 4.59 -10.80 -10.05
CA GLY A 154 3.71 -11.86 -10.51
C GLY A 154 3.92 -12.13 -12.00
N GLU A 155 3.85 -11.11 -12.84
CA GLU A 155 4.03 -11.21 -14.30
C GLU A 155 5.39 -11.81 -14.67
N LYS A 156 6.46 -11.35 -14.03
CA LYS A 156 7.84 -11.84 -14.29
C LYS A 156 8.01 -13.34 -14.06
N ASN A 157 7.21 -13.92 -13.18
CA ASN A 157 7.32 -15.33 -12.79
C ASN A 157 6.21 -16.22 -13.40
N LEU A 158 5.24 -15.63 -14.12
CA LEU A 158 4.20 -16.37 -14.82
C LEU A 158 4.77 -17.18 -15.98
N ARG A 159 4.19 -18.38 -16.22
CA ARG A 159 4.47 -19.24 -17.38
C ARG A 159 3.55 -18.96 -18.58
N VAL A 160 2.58 -18.05 -18.41
CA VAL A 160 1.62 -17.62 -19.45
C VAL A 160 1.61 -16.09 -19.50
N SER A 161 1.08 -15.51 -20.57
CA SER A 161 0.91 -14.07 -20.65
C SER A 161 -0.01 -13.58 -19.51
N ILE A 162 0.38 -12.49 -18.83
CA ILE A 162 -0.46 -11.91 -17.78
C ILE A 162 -1.83 -11.50 -18.29
N LYS A 163 -1.96 -11.12 -19.56
CA LYS A 163 -3.21 -10.76 -20.20
C LYS A 163 -4.21 -11.93 -20.26
N ASP A 164 -3.71 -13.16 -20.39
CA ASP A 164 -4.51 -14.37 -20.53
C ASP A 164 -4.60 -15.19 -19.23
N ALA A 165 -3.80 -14.83 -18.23
CA ALA A 165 -3.73 -15.52 -16.96
C ALA A 165 -5.06 -15.45 -16.21
N ASN A 166 -5.46 -16.56 -15.54
CA ASN A 166 -6.56 -16.56 -14.57
C ASN A 166 -6.04 -16.09 -13.22
N ILE A 167 -6.53 -14.96 -12.71
CA ILE A 167 -5.94 -14.26 -11.56
C ILE A 167 -6.93 -14.21 -10.41
N LEU A 168 -6.46 -14.53 -9.20
CA LEU A 168 -7.19 -14.39 -7.96
C LEU A 168 -6.55 -13.32 -7.08
N ILE A 169 -7.33 -12.37 -6.60
CA ILE A 169 -6.92 -11.40 -5.59
C ILE A 169 -7.68 -11.69 -4.30
N ILE A 170 -6.96 -11.82 -3.19
CA ILE A 170 -7.54 -12.08 -1.87
C ILE A 170 -7.47 -10.81 -1.04
N GLY A 171 -8.61 -10.21 -0.74
CA GLY A 171 -8.78 -8.96 0.00
C GLY A 171 -9.05 -7.75 -0.89
N GLY A 172 -10.16 -7.05 -0.65
CA GLY A 172 -10.61 -5.83 -1.35
C GLY A 172 -10.19 -4.53 -0.66
N GLY A 173 -9.09 -4.55 0.13
CA GLY A 173 -8.45 -3.35 0.66
C GLY A 173 -7.72 -2.56 -0.43
N ALA A 174 -7.01 -1.49 -0.06
CA ALA A 174 -6.32 -0.63 -1.02
C ALA A 174 -5.40 -1.40 -1.98
N ILE A 175 -4.59 -2.34 -1.47
CA ILE A 175 -3.68 -3.13 -2.31
C ILE A 175 -4.45 -4.04 -3.28
N GLY A 176 -5.52 -4.70 -2.82
CA GLY A 176 -6.30 -5.58 -3.68
C GLY A 176 -7.04 -4.84 -4.79
N ILE A 177 -7.74 -3.74 -4.47
CA ILE A 177 -8.46 -2.96 -5.48
C ILE A 177 -7.51 -2.30 -6.49
N LEU A 178 -6.36 -1.78 -6.03
CA LEU A 178 -5.34 -1.20 -6.91
C LEU A 178 -4.68 -2.26 -7.80
N SER A 179 -4.39 -3.46 -7.27
CA SER A 179 -3.91 -4.58 -8.08
C SER A 179 -4.91 -4.97 -9.16
N ALA A 180 -6.21 -5.02 -8.85
CA ALA A 180 -7.25 -5.30 -9.82
C ALA A 180 -7.31 -4.22 -10.91
N LEU A 181 -7.31 -2.93 -10.54
CA LEU A 181 -7.31 -1.81 -11.49
C LEU A 181 -6.07 -1.81 -12.41
N ILE A 182 -4.90 -2.13 -11.88
CA ILE A 182 -3.67 -2.28 -12.67
C ILE A 182 -3.80 -3.44 -13.66
N LEU A 183 -4.30 -4.58 -13.22
CA LEU A 183 -4.51 -5.74 -14.08
C LEU A 183 -5.51 -5.45 -15.19
N GLU A 184 -6.64 -4.81 -14.85
CA GLU A 184 -7.69 -4.47 -15.81
C GLU A 184 -7.27 -3.42 -16.84
N ASN A 185 -6.70 -2.31 -16.37
CA ASN A 185 -6.52 -1.13 -17.20
C ASN A 185 -5.12 -1.03 -17.83
N ILE A 186 -4.08 -1.56 -17.17
CA ILE A 186 -2.70 -1.49 -17.65
C ILE A 186 -2.29 -2.81 -18.30
N LYS A 187 -2.55 -3.95 -17.64
CA LYS A 187 -2.22 -5.27 -18.17
C LYS A 187 -3.29 -5.84 -19.09
N GLN A 188 -4.46 -5.18 -19.19
CA GLN A 188 -5.59 -5.57 -20.05
C GLN A 188 -6.06 -7.01 -19.81
N ASN A 189 -6.01 -7.46 -18.57
CA ASN A 189 -6.50 -8.78 -18.14
C ASN A 189 -7.99 -8.69 -17.79
N ASN A 190 -8.81 -9.58 -18.36
CA ASN A 190 -10.26 -9.67 -18.12
C ASN A 190 -10.67 -10.88 -17.27
N ASN A 191 -9.68 -11.67 -16.78
CA ASN A 191 -9.91 -12.91 -16.02
C ASN A 191 -9.49 -12.74 -14.55
N VAL A 192 -9.83 -11.61 -13.96
CA VAL A 192 -9.53 -11.31 -12.56
C VAL A 192 -10.75 -11.62 -11.69
N THR A 193 -10.52 -12.32 -10.57
CA THR A 193 -11.50 -12.53 -9.50
C THR A 193 -10.96 -11.95 -8.21
N LEU A 194 -11.75 -11.13 -7.52
CA LEU A 194 -11.39 -10.56 -6.22
C LEU A 194 -12.32 -11.11 -5.12
N ILE A 195 -11.75 -11.54 -3.99
CA ILE A 195 -12.48 -12.00 -2.81
C ILE A 195 -12.43 -10.93 -1.72
N GLU A 196 -13.60 -10.57 -1.16
CA GLU A 196 -13.71 -9.67 -0.02
C GLU A 196 -14.75 -10.20 0.99
N ILE A 197 -14.39 -10.20 2.29
CA ILE A 197 -15.24 -10.70 3.37
C ILE A 197 -16.17 -9.63 3.96
N ASN A 198 -15.78 -8.36 3.87
CA ASN A 198 -16.58 -7.26 4.37
C ASN A 198 -17.64 -6.89 3.33
N GLU A 199 -18.91 -7.13 3.63
CA GLU A 199 -20.01 -6.90 2.68
C GLU A 199 -20.11 -5.45 2.17
N LYS A 200 -19.77 -4.45 3.01
CA LYS A 200 -19.79 -3.04 2.60
C LYS A 200 -18.67 -2.76 1.61
N ARG A 201 -17.46 -3.28 1.88
CA ARG A 201 -16.30 -3.12 1.00
C ARG A 201 -16.45 -3.91 -0.29
N LEU A 202 -17.05 -5.10 -0.22
CA LEU A 202 -17.39 -5.90 -1.40
C LEU A 202 -18.22 -5.07 -2.40
N LYS A 203 -19.27 -4.39 -1.93
CA LYS A 203 -20.08 -3.50 -2.78
C LYS A 203 -19.27 -2.34 -3.38
N VAL A 204 -18.31 -1.80 -2.62
CA VAL A 204 -17.41 -0.77 -3.16
C VAL A 204 -16.55 -1.34 -4.28
N CYS A 205 -16.00 -2.55 -4.11
CA CYS A 205 -15.24 -3.23 -5.16
C CYS A 205 -16.10 -3.52 -6.39
N GLU A 206 -17.31 -4.07 -6.22
CA GLU A 206 -18.25 -4.34 -7.33
C GLU A 206 -18.58 -3.09 -8.16
N ASN A 207 -18.72 -1.94 -7.50
CA ASN A 207 -19.06 -0.68 -8.18
C ASN A 207 -17.88 -0.03 -8.92
N ASN A 208 -16.63 -0.42 -8.63
CA ASN A 208 -15.43 0.24 -9.14
C ASN A 208 -14.53 -0.66 -10.00
N LEU A 209 -14.79 -1.97 -10.06
CA LEU A 209 -14.02 -2.93 -10.83
C LEU A 209 -14.87 -3.57 -11.93
N LYS A 210 -14.21 -3.93 -13.04
CA LYS A 210 -14.78 -4.79 -14.09
C LYS A 210 -14.63 -6.27 -13.73
N SER A 211 -13.67 -6.58 -12.85
CA SER A 211 -13.36 -7.91 -12.33
C SER A 211 -14.56 -8.53 -11.63
N LYS A 212 -14.62 -9.87 -11.61
CA LYS A 212 -15.56 -10.60 -10.78
C LYS A 212 -15.23 -10.39 -9.31
N VAL A 213 -16.15 -9.82 -8.54
CA VAL A 213 -16.01 -9.66 -7.08
C VAL A 213 -16.92 -10.67 -6.38
N ILE A 214 -16.38 -11.39 -5.39
CA ILE A 214 -17.15 -12.43 -4.69
C ILE A 214 -16.91 -12.36 -3.17
N SER A 215 -17.94 -12.75 -2.41
CA SER A 215 -17.79 -13.11 -1.00
C SER A 215 -17.06 -14.46 -0.87
N PRO A 216 -16.53 -14.82 0.31
CA PRO A 216 -15.77 -16.07 0.49
C PRO A 216 -16.64 -17.35 0.43
N ASN A 217 -17.66 -17.35 -0.40
CA ASN A 217 -18.38 -18.57 -0.78
C ASN A 217 -17.66 -19.19 -1.99
N PHE A 218 -16.75 -20.11 -1.72
CA PHE A 218 -15.86 -20.71 -2.73
C PHE A 218 -16.53 -21.77 -3.62
N LYS A 219 -17.85 -21.99 -3.52
CA LYS A 219 -18.56 -23.04 -4.28
C LYS A 219 -18.41 -22.89 -5.79
N ASP A 220 -18.27 -21.65 -6.25
CA ASP A 220 -18.16 -21.33 -7.67
C ASP A 220 -16.70 -21.22 -8.16
N LEU A 221 -15.73 -21.42 -7.27
CA LEU A 221 -14.33 -21.41 -7.64
C LEU A 221 -13.77 -22.81 -7.80
N LYS A 222 -13.19 -23.08 -8.97
CA LYS A 222 -12.53 -24.36 -9.22
C LYS A 222 -11.17 -24.40 -8.53
N ILE A 223 -10.93 -25.47 -7.75
CA ILE A 223 -9.61 -25.75 -7.17
C ILE A 223 -8.55 -25.90 -8.29
N ASN A 224 -7.32 -25.50 -8.03
CA ASN A 224 -6.21 -25.61 -9.00
C ASN A 224 -6.50 -24.89 -10.34
N SER A 225 -7.02 -23.68 -10.31
CA SER A 225 -7.43 -23.00 -11.54
C SER A 225 -6.75 -21.64 -11.79
N PHE A 226 -6.08 -21.06 -10.79
CA PHE A 226 -5.48 -19.75 -10.95
C PHE A 226 -3.99 -19.82 -11.26
N ASP A 227 -3.56 -19.03 -12.25
CA ASP A 227 -2.17 -18.89 -12.70
C ASP A 227 -1.38 -17.94 -11.80
N LEU A 228 -2.05 -16.88 -11.31
CA LEU A 228 -1.50 -15.90 -10.38
C LEU A 228 -2.48 -15.69 -9.23
N ILE A 229 -1.96 -15.66 -8.01
CA ILE A 229 -2.74 -15.30 -6.82
C ILE A 229 -2.01 -14.17 -6.09
N ILE A 230 -2.72 -13.09 -5.79
CA ILE A 230 -2.20 -11.97 -4.98
C ILE A 230 -2.90 -12.00 -3.63
N ASP A 231 -2.18 -12.39 -2.58
CA ASP A 231 -2.68 -12.33 -1.20
C ASP A 231 -2.37 -10.95 -0.60
N ALA A 232 -3.37 -10.06 -0.66
CA ALA A 232 -3.29 -8.69 -0.11
C ALA A 232 -3.69 -8.61 1.38
N VAL A 233 -3.95 -9.74 2.03
CA VAL A 233 -4.35 -9.84 3.45
C VAL A 233 -3.24 -10.42 4.31
N GLY A 234 -2.71 -11.59 3.96
CA GLY A 234 -1.55 -12.18 4.60
C GLY A 234 -1.82 -12.78 5.99
N ASN A 235 -2.87 -13.58 6.13
CA ASN A 235 -3.10 -14.39 7.32
C ASN A 235 -3.12 -15.89 6.98
N GLU A 236 -3.19 -16.75 7.99
CA GLU A 236 -3.19 -18.20 7.79
C GLU A 236 -4.28 -18.66 6.82
N LYS A 237 -5.52 -18.17 6.99
CA LYS A 237 -6.65 -18.55 6.13
C LYS A 237 -6.44 -18.15 4.68
N THR A 238 -5.92 -16.94 4.44
CA THR A 238 -5.66 -16.46 3.07
C THR A 238 -4.51 -17.20 2.42
N ARG A 239 -3.45 -17.56 3.17
CA ARG A 239 -2.38 -18.44 2.67
C ARG A 239 -2.90 -19.83 2.30
N GLN A 240 -3.80 -20.42 3.10
CA GLN A 240 -4.45 -21.70 2.79
C GLN A 240 -5.33 -21.59 1.53
N ILE A 241 -6.13 -20.52 1.41
CA ILE A 241 -6.94 -20.23 0.22
C ILE A 241 -6.02 -20.10 -1.01
N ALA A 242 -4.95 -19.31 -0.91
CA ALA A 242 -4.02 -19.14 -2.01
C ALA A 242 -3.44 -20.49 -2.47
N THR A 243 -2.94 -21.31 -1.56
CA THR A 243 -2.41 -22.63 -1.91
C THR A 243 -3.48 -23.57 -2.46
N GLN A 244 -4.72 -23.51 -1.95
CA GLN A 244 -5.84 -24.36 -2.42
C GLN A 244 -6.19 -24.08 -3.88
N PHE A 245 -6.25 -22.82 -4.29
CA PHE A 245 -6.69 -22.40 -5.62
C PHE A 245 -5.58 -22.29 -6.65
N ALA A 246 -4.32 -22.28 -6.22
CA ALA A 246 -3.13 -22.26 -7.07
C ALA A 246 -3.07 -23.52 -7.94
N LYS A 247 -2.92 -23.37 -9.25
CA LYS A 247 -2.71 -24.49 -10.19
C LYS A 247 -1.24 -24.88 -10.26
N PRO A 248 -0.89 -26.08 -10.78
CA PRO A 248 0.50 -26.44 -10.98
C PRO A 248 1.27 -25.40 -11.79
N GLY A 249 2.48 -25.05 -11.33
CA GLY A 249 3.34 -24.06 -11.97
C GLY A 249 2.87 -22.60 -11.82
N SER A 250 1.90 -22.32 -10.95
CA SER A 250 1.37 -20.97 -10.70
C SER A 250 2.28 -20.14 -9.79
N VAL A 251 1.92 -18.87 -9.65
CA VAL A 251 2.63 -17.88 -8.81
C VAL A 251 1.69 -17.39 -7.70
N ILE A 252 2.17 -17.35 -6.47
CA ILE A 252 1.51 -16.71 -5.33
C ILE A 252 2.37 -15.52 -4.90
N ILE A 253 1.82 -14.31 -5.01
CA ILE A 253 2.43 -13.08 -4.48
C ILE A 253 1.81 -12.79 -3.11
N HIS A 254 2.63 -12.80 -2.08
CA HIS A 254 2.24 -12.55 -0.69
C HIS A 254 2.62 -11.12 -0.30
N ALA A 255 1.64 -10.23 -0.31
CA ALA A 255 1.80 -8.80 -0.03
C ALA A 255 1.26 -8.41 1.35
N GLY A 256 0.26 -9.12 1.85
CA GLY A 256 -0.38 -8.84 3.13
C GLY A 256 0.47 -9.23 4.33
N LEU A 257 0.32 -8.49 5.44
CA LEU A 257 1.15 -8.63 6.65
C LEU A 257 0.31 -8.84 7.93
N THR A 258 -0.93 -9.30 7.82
CA THR A 258 -1.85 -9.34 8.99
C THR A 258 -1.34 -10.25 10.11
N ASN A 259 -0.73 -11.39 9.78
CA ASN A 259 -0.22 -12.33 10.78
C ASN A 259 0.98 -13.12 10.21
N SER A 260 2.05 -13.21 11.00
CA SER A 260 3.24 -14.03 10.70
C SER A 260 3.03 -15.52 10.93
N ASP A 261 2.17 -15.87 11.89
CA ASP A 261 1.95 -17.24 12.31
C ASP A 261 0.97 -17.98 11.39
N GLY A 262 0.99 -19.30 11.47
CA GLY A 262 0.08 -20.18 10.77
C GLY A 262 0.71 -20.98 9.65
N THR A 263 -0.07 -21.90 9.12
CA THR A 263 0.37 -22.89 8.15
C THR A 263 -0.10 -22.55 6.73
N PHE A 264 0.59 -23.12 5.74
CA PHE A 264 0.15 -23.22 4.35
C PHE A 264 0.61 -24.59 3.80
N ASP A 265 0.00 -25.05 2.71
CA ASP A 265 0.32 -26.38 2.15
C ASP A 265 1.67 -26.35 1.40
N SER A 266 2.78 -26.41 2.15
CA SER A 266 4.15 -26.48 1.59
C SER A 266 4.37 -27.73 0.74
N ARG A 267 3.71 -28.85 1.08
CA ARG A 267 3.79 -30.07 0.28
C ARG A 267 3.21 -29.87 -1.13
N LYS A 268 2.05 -29.22 -1.24
CA LYS A 268 1.46 -28.87 -2.54
C LYS A 268 2.36 -27.92 -3.33
N ILE A 269 2.92 -26.88 -2.67
CA ILE A 269 3.86 -25.96 -3.30
C ILE A 269 5.00 -26.72 -3.96
N THR A 270 5.63 -27.65 -3.21
CA THR A 270 6.74 -28.46 -3.73
C THR A 270 6.31 -29.39 -4.87
N LEU A 271 5.22 -30.16 -4.67
CA LEU A 271 4.77 -31.16 -5.65
C LEU A 271 4.23 -30.57 -6.95
N GLN A 272 3.78 -29.32 -6.92
CA GLN A 272 3.21 -28.64 -8.08
C GLN A 272 4.07 -27.48 -8.62
N GLU A 273 5.31 -27.35 -8.14
CA GLU A 273 6.23 -26.25 -8.54
C GLU A 273 5.59 -24.87 -8.46
N ILE A 274 4.85 -24.59 -7.40
CA ILE A 274 4.20 -23.28 -7.17
C ILE A 274 5.27 -22.32 -6.64
N SER A 275 5.43 -21.17 -7.29
CA SER A 275 6.28 -20.09 -6.79
C SER A 275 5.55 -19.30 -5.70
N PHE A 276 6.06 -19.30 -4.47
CA PHE A 276 5.56 -18.46 -3.39
C PHE A 276 6.54 -17.31 -3.15
N ILE A 277 6.13 -16.07 -3.45
CA ILE A 277 7.00 -14.89 -3.49
C ILE A 277 6.45 -13.83 -2.54
N GLY A 278 7.27 -13.41 -1.57
CA GLY A 278 6.99 -12.23 -0.76
C GLY A 278 7.28 -10.95 -1.55
N THR A 279 6.48 -9.92 -1.36
CA THR A 279 6.71 -8.59 -1.94
C THR A 279 6.78 -7.54 -0.85
N TYR A 280 7.65 -6.54 -0.99
CA TYR A 280 7.81 -5.46 -0.02
C TYR A 280 8.06 -4.14 -0.74
N CYS A 281 7.25 -3.12 -0.42
CA CYS A 281 7.34 -1.80 -1.05
C CYS A 281 7.42 -1.88 -2.59
N TYR A 282 8.38 -1.18 -3.20
CA TYR A 282 8.51 -1.03 -4.65
C TYR A 282 9.88 -0.44 -4.98
N THR A 283 10.28 -0.52 -6.25
CA THR A 283 11.46 0.18 -6.77
C THR A 283 11.15 1.65 -7.04
N THR A 284 12.18 2.50 -7.11
CA THR A 284 12.03 3.90 -7.54
C THR A 284 11.37 4.01 -8.90
N ARG A 285 11.64 3.04 -9.81
CA ARG A 285 11.00 2.96 -11.12
C ARG A 285 9.50 2.70 -11.03
N ASP A 286 9.07 1.78 -10.15
CA ASP A 286 7.64 1.47 -9.97
C ASP A 286 6.90 2.69 -9.45
N PHE A 287 7.50 3.43 -8.52
CA PHE A 287 6.93 4.66 -7.98
C PHE A 287 6.76 5.73 -9.07
N GLN A 288 7.78 5.92 -9.92
CA GLN A 288 7.71 6.88 -11.03
C GLN A 288 6.66 6.47 -12.08
N ASN A 289 6.60 5.18 -12.43
CA ASN A 289 5.57 4.67 -13.35
C ASN A 289 4.17 4.89 -12.77
N THR A 290 3.99 4.70 -11.48
CA THR A 290 2.72 4.92 -10.79
C THR A 290 2.26 6.38 -10.88
N ILE A 291 3.16 7.34 -10.69
CA ILE A 291 2.84 8.77 -10.83
C ILE A 291 2.33 9.06 -12.25
N ASN A 292 2.98 8.49 -13.27
CA ASN A 292 2.57 8.63 -14.66
C ASN A 292 1.19 7.99 -14.90
N PHE A 293 0.95 6.77 -14.42
CA PHE A 293 -0.34 6.08 -14.58
C PHE A 293 -1.49 6.83 -13.91
N LEU A 294 -1.26 7.40 -12.72
CA LEU A 294 -2.25 8.22 -12.04
C LEU A 294 -2.52 9.53 -12.78
N SER A 295 -1.48 10.19 -13.27
CA SER A 295 -1.57 11.43 -14.06
C SER A 295 -2.32 11.24 -15.38
N ASP A 296 -2.14 10.08 -16.02
CA ASP A 296 -2.81 9.72 -17.28
C ASP A 296 -4.22 9.14 -17.05
N GLY A 297 -4.68 9.03 -15.80
CA GLY A 297 -6.00 8.52 -15.44
C GLY A 297 -6.17 7.01 -15.61
N LEU A 298 -5.09 6.25 -15.81
CA LEU A 298 -5.13 4.80 -16.09
C LEU A 298 -5.60 3.97 -14.89
N ILE A 299 -5.53 4.52 -13.68
CA ILE A 299 -6.02 3.84 -12.45
C ILE A 299 -7.52 4.14 -12.21
N GLY A 300 -8.17 4.91 -13.09
CA GLY A 300 -9.57 5.29 -12.98
C GLY A 300 -9.81 6.48 -12.03
N ASP A 301 -11.09 6.74 -11.73
CA ASP A 301 -11.51 7.98 -11.03
C ASP A 301 -11.20 7.99 -9.54
N LEU A 302 -10.87 6.84 -8.93
CA LEU A 302 -10.57 6.68 -7.51
C LEU A 302 -11.74 7.07 -6.58
N ASN A 303 -12.98 6.95 -7.04
CA ASN A 303 -14.19 7.32 -6.28
C ASN A 303 -14.45 6.42 -5.06
N TRP A 304 -13.68 5.35 -4.90
CA TRP A 304 -13.71 4.45 -3.75
C TRP A 304 -12.85 4.93 -2.55
N ILE A 305 -12.13 6.06 -2.70
CA ILE A 305 -11.36 6.70 -1.63
C ILE A 305 -12.30 7.57 -0.80
N GLU A 306 -12.21 7.45 0.51
CA GLU A 306 -12.89 8.32 1.46
C GLU A 306 -11.93 9.39 2.00
N TYR A 307 -12.31 10.66 1.89
CA TYR A 307 -11.55 11.79 2.44
C TYR A 307 -12.17 12.25 3.76
N ARG A 308 -11.32 12.44 4.77
CA ARG A 308 -11.72 12.97 6.10
C ARG A 308 -10.75 14.04 6.55
N GLU A 309 -11.23 14.98 7.37
CA GLU A 309 -10.34 15.93 8.05
C GLU A 309 -9.42 15.18 9.04
N LEU A 310 -8.18 15.64 9.19
CA LEU A 310 -7.18 15.04 10.09
C LEU A 310 -7.68 14.89 11.54
N LYS A 311 -8.48 15.86 12.02
CA LYS A 311 -9.08 15.80 13.37
C LYS A 311 -9.97 14.57 13.60
N ASN A 312 -10.53 13.99 12.54
CA ASN A 312 -11.37 12.80 12.58
C ASN A 312 -10.55 11.48 12.45
N GLY A 313 -9.23 11.57 12.43
CA GLY A 313 -8.35 10.44 12.22
C GLY A 313 -8.44 9.39 13.33
N SER A 314 -8.58 9.80 14.60
CA SER A 314 -8.75 8.84 15.71
C SER A 314 -9.97 7.94 15.51
N GLU A 315 -11.08 8.51 15.01
CA GLU A 315 -12.28 7.74 14.70
C GLU A 315 -12.09 6.85 13.46
N ALA A 316 -11.32 7.32 12.47
CA ALA A 316 -10.98 6.52 11.29
C ALA A 316 -10.21 5.25 11.68
N PHE A 317 -9.20 5.35 12.54
CA PHE A 317 -8.45 4.20 13.05
C PHE A 317 -9.35 3.19 13.80
N LYS A 318 -10.26 3.68 14.66
CA LYS A 318 -11.24 2.82 15.37
C LYS A 318 -12.18 2.10 14.41
N GLN A 319 -12.66 2.78 13.37
CA GLN A 319 -13.57 2.17 12.38
C GLN A 319 -12.86 1.11 11.54
N ILE A 320 -11.59 1.34 11.16
CA ILE A 320 -10.78 0.33 10.48
C ILE A 320 -10.55 -0.88 11.40
N HIS A 321 -10.17 -0.64 12.66
CA HIS A 321 -9.98 -1.68 13.68
C HIS A 321 -11.22 -2.56 13.85
N ASN A 322 -12.39 -1.94 13.98
CA ASN A 322 -13.67 -2.64 14.19
C ASN A 322 -14.25 -3.24 12.89
N GLY A 323 -13.59 -3.08 11.74
CA GLY A 323 -14.08 -3.57 10.45
C GLY A 323 -15.37 -2.89 9.97
N THR A 324 -15.73 -1.73 10.52
CA THR A 324 -16.95 -0.99 10.16
C THR A 324 -16.76 -0.03 8.99
N CYS A 325 -15.52 0.26 8.61
CA CYS A 325 -15.17 1.10 7.46
C CYS A 325 -15.45 0.34 6.14
N ALA A 326 -16.25 0.96 5.27
CA ALA A 326 -16.53 0.43 3.94
C ALA A 326 -15.44 0.78 2.93
N ALA A 327 -14.81 1.95 3.06
CA ALA A 327 -13.81 2.43 2.11
C ALA A 327 -12.53 1.57 2.14
N PRO A 328 -12.04 1.12 0.98
CA PRO A 328 -10.75 0.46 0.87
C PRO A 328 -9.56 1.32 1.31
N LYS A 329 -9.69 2.65 1.19
CA LYS A 329 -8.70 3.65 1.58
C LYS A 329 -9.37 4.87 2.22
N ILE A 330 -8.82 5.33 3.35
CA ILE A 330 -9.11 6.64 3.94
C ILE A 330 -7.87 7.53 3.75
N ILE A 331 -8.09 8.74 3.25
CA ILE A 331 -7.09 9.81 3.16
C ILE A 331 -7.50 10.94 4.09
N LEU A 332 -6.58 11.34 4.97
CA LEU A 332 -6.76 12.43 5.91
C LEU A 332 -6.23 13.74 5.32
N ILE A 333 -7.00 14.79 5.53
CA ILE A 333 -6.73 16.17 5.07
C ILE A 333 -6.45 17.01 6.30
N PRO A 334 -5.26 17.55 6.48
CA PRO A 334 -4.91 18.46 7.57
C PRO A 334 -5.67 19.77 7.55
#